data_32bf102a2396a1ff904bd543fe689d9e
#
_entry.id   32bf102a2396a1ff904bd543fe689d9e
#
_cell.length_a   1.000
_cell.length_b   1.000
_cell.length_c   1.000
_cell.angle_alpha   90.00
_cell.angle_beta   90.00
_cell.angle_gamma   90.00
#
_symmetry.space_group_name_H-M   'P 1'
#
loop_
_entity.id
_entity.type
_entity.pdbx_description
1 polymer ?
#
loop_
_entity_poly.entity_id
_entity_poly.type
_entity_poly.pdbx_seq_one_letter_code
_entity_poly.pdbx_strand_id
1 'polypeptide(L)'
;MPLFSIIIPVYNVQNYLSACVKSVVEQPGPRDWECILVDDGSTDQSGAMCDALAAELPGLKVIHRENGGLAAARNTGLKAATGDWLLFLDSDDAMAPGLLAQLRGALAAHPDCDWFIGTHLEWQPDGTLTPHDGLHLVPGPFASSDYAARLKALYTAGHWSVWKYCIRRSFLEQARVRFLPDCVWAEDWPFDLELLLHCDRLYFLDTVFTHYRVGRQGSLLTDAKNLPKRFRGLAAAQRRLARLSANGTADAAAYAAMQDAAADVFWPQARTAAVRDAAIRKACLPYIEQLRPLYPHGTEVRTRRDWRLFQWMMQTFGPKFTLWAASRR
;
A
#
# COMPACT_ATOMS: atom_id res chain seq x y z
N MET A 1 18.47 1.87 21.79
CA MET A 1 17.34 2.23 20.90
C MET A 1 16.93 0.96 20.16
N PRO A 2 15.64 0.77 19.80
CA PRO A 2 15.23 -0.37 19.05
C PRO A 2 15.83 -0.35 17.62
N LEU A 3 16.10 -1.53 17.06
CA LEU A 3 16.52 -1.66 15.68
C LEU A 3 15.30 -1.51 14.75
N PHE A 4 14.15 -2.10 15.12
CA PHE A 4 12.93 -2.07 14.32
C PHE A 4 11.81 -1.32 15.04
N SER A 5 11.06 -0.49 14.28
CA SER A 5 9.74 -0.01 14.65
C SER A 5 8.69 -0.69 13.77
N ILE A 6 7.80 -1.47 14.38
CA ILE A 6 6.71 -2.17 13.71
C ILE A 6 5.44 -1.36 13.95
N ILE A 7 4.86 -0.81 12.88
CA ILE A 7 3.68 0.06 12.93
C ILE A 7 2.45 -0.74 12.53
N ILE A 8 1.49 -0.82 13.45
CA ILE A 8 0.23 -1.56 13.26
C ILE A 8 -0.95 -0.58 13.38
N PRO A 9 -1.55 -0.17 12.27
CA PRO A 9 -2.80 0.60 12.30
C PRO A 9 -3.96 -0.30 12.71
N VAL A 10 -4.79 0.14 13.66
CA VAL A 10 -5.88 -0.63 14.24
C VAL A 10 -7.20 0.12 14.04
N TYR A 11 -8.19 -0.54 13.41
CA TYR A 11 -9.56 -0.02 13.30
C TYR A 11 -10.56 -1.15 13.12
N ASN A 12 -11.39 -1.41 14.14
CA ASN A 12 -12.47 -2.41 14.12
C ASN A 12 -12.00 -3.82 13.68
N VAL A 13 -10.99 -4.34 14.38
CA VAL A 13 -10.31 -5.63 14.09
C VAL A 13 -10.24 -6.54 15.32
N GLN A 14 -11.17 -6.42 16.25
CA GLN A 14 -11.17 -7.17 17.53
C GLN A 14 -10.95 -8.68 17.37
N ASN A 15 -11.39 -9.28 16.26
CA ASN A 15 -11.27 -10.71 15.99
C ASN A 15 -9.87 -11.14 15.53
N TYR A 16 -9.00 -10.20 15.15
CA TYR A 16 -7.71 -10.47 14.50
C TYR A 16 -6.53 -9.91 15.28
N LEU A 17 -6.72 -8.81 16.02
CA LEU A 17 -5.67 -8.04 16.66
C LEU A 17 -4.75 -8.85 17.55
N SER A 18 -5.31 -9.76 18.38
CA SER A 18 -4.49 -10.59 19.28
C SER A 18 -3.54 -11.51 18.51
N ALA A 19 -3.98 -12.11 17.41
CA ALA A 19 -3.12 -12.96 16.57
C ALA A 19 -2.03 -12.13 15.88
N CYS A 20 -2.38 -10.95 15.40
CA CYS A 20 -1.44 -10.01 14.77
C CYS A 20 -0.33 -9.62 15.76
N VAL A 21 -0.68 -9.09 16.93
CA VAL A 21 0.29 -8.67 17.95
C VAL A 21 1.15 -9.84 18.43
N LYS A 22 0.53 -11.01 18.67
CA LYS A 22 1.24 -12.23 19.08
C LYS A 22 2.32 -12.63 18.06
N SER A 23 2.06 -12.52 16.77
CA SER A 23 3.03 -12.82 15.71
C SER A 23 4.29 -11.94 15.76
N VAL A 24 4.18 -10.73 16.29
CA VAL A 24 5.33 -9.82 16.52
C VAL A 24 6.06 -10.18 17.80
N VAL A 25 5.34 -10.40 18.88
CA VAL A 25 5.93 -10.65 20.19
C VAL A 25 6.66 -12.01 20.24
N GLU A 26 6.19 -12.98 19.47
CA GLU A 26 6.78 -14.32 19.36
C GLU A 26 7.96 -14.40 18.37
N GLN A 27 8.39 -13.28 17.78
CA GLN A 27 9.57 -13.28 16.91
C GLN A 27 10.81 -13.76 17.67
N PRO A 28 11.56 -14.75 17.13
CA PRO A 28 12.74 -15.28 17.79
C PRO A 28 13.89 -14.26 17.80
N GLY A 29 14.72 -14.31 18.84
CA GLY A 29 15.92 -13.51 18.97
C GLY A 29 15.78 -12.32 19.91
N PRO A 30 16.67 -11.31 19.82
CA PRO A 30 16.68 -10.19 20.72
C PRO A 30 15.44 -9.31 20.57
N ARG A 31 14.98 -8.74 21.70
CA ARG A 31 13.90 -7.75 21.72
C ARG A 31 14.46 -6.35 21.45
N ASP A 32 15.00 -6.16 20.27
CA ASP A 32 15.50 -4.89 19.75
C ASP A 32 14.48 -4.20 18.84
N TRP A 33 13.21 -4.39 19.15
CA TRP A 33 12.08 -3.82 18.41
C TRP A 33 11.10 -3.12 19.35
N GLU A 34 10.36 -2.18 18.81
CA GLU A 34 9.14 -1.61 19.37
C GLU A 34 7.98 -1.91 18.44
N CYS A 35 6.79 -2.13 18.99
CA CYS A 35 5.56 -2.30 18.24
C CYS A 35 4.61 -1.16 18.61
N ILE A 36 4.16 -0.39 17.61
CA ILE A 36 3.34 0.79 17.78
C ILE A 36 1.93 0.48 17.25
N LEU A 37 1.00 0.24 18.17
CA LEU A 37 -0.41 0.07 17.88
C LEU A 37 -1.06 1.45 17.77
N VAL A 38 -1.59 1.79 16.60
CA VAL A 38 -2.28 3.07 16.40
C VAL A 38 -3.76 2.80 16.23
N ASP A 39 -4.53 2.94 17.31
CA ASP A 39 -5.98 2.83 17.28
C ASP A 39 -6.59 4.09 16.64
N ASP A 40 -7.11 3.93 15.43
CA ASP A 40 -7.70 5.00 14.62
C ASP A 40 -9.18 5.21 14.97
N GLY A 41 -9.49 5.28 16.27
CA GLY A 41 -10.84 5.55 16.77
C GLY A 41 -11.78 4.37 16.56
N SER A 42 -11.35 3.15 16.93
CA SER A 42 -12.18 1.95 16.86
C SER A 42 -13.47 2.10 17.66
N THR A 43 -14.56 1.55 17.12
CA THR A 43 -15.89 1.55 17.77
C THR A 43 -16.26 0.16 18.34
N ASP A 44 -15.42 -0.84 18.09
CA ASP A 44 -15.49 -2.18 18.69
C ASP A 44 -14.51 -2.30 19.89
N GLN A 45 -14.19 -3.51 20.32
CA GLN A 45 -13.28 -3.76 21.45
C GLN A 45 -11.78 -3.55 21.11
N SER A 46 -11.43 -3.21 19.85
CA SER A 46 -10.04 -3.14 19.42
C SER A 46 -9.20 -2.15 20.23
N GLY A 47 -9.74 -0.95 20.55
CA GLY A 47 -9.05 0.04 21.37
C GLY A 47 -8.71 -0.49 22.78
N ALA A 48 -9.69 -1.05 23.49
CA ALA A 48 -9.48 -1.64 24.80
C ALA A 48 -8.51 -2.85 24.77
N MET A 49 -8.54 -3.63 23.68
CA MET A 49 -7.58 -4.71 23.45
C MET A 49 -6.15 -4.20 23.25
N CYS A 50 -5.95 -3.06 22.58
CA CYS A 50 -4.63 -2.44 22.47
C CYS A 50 -4.03 -2.15 23.85
N ASP A 51 -4.83 -1.54 24.74
CA ASP A 51 -4.40 -1.21 26.12
C ASP A 51 -4.08 -2.46 26.93
N ALA A 52 -4.96 -3.47 26.88
CA ALA A 52 -4.74 -4.73 27.57
C ALA A 52 -3.45 -5.44 27.10
N LEU A 53 -3.24 -5.52 25.78
CA LEU A 53 -2.03 -6.11 25.21
C LEU A 53 -0.77 -5.36 25.61
N ALA A 54 -0.80 -4.02 25.64
CA ALA A 54 0.34 -3.21 26.04
C ALA A 54 0.65 -3.31 27.54
N ALA A 55 -0.36 -3.55 28.37
CA ALA A 55 -0.16 -3.79 29.80
C ALA A 55 0.50 -5.16 30.10
N GLU A 56 0.22 -6.15 29.26
CA GLU A 56 0.74 -7.52 29.44
C GLU A 56 2.09 -7.76 28.75
N LEU A 57 2.32 -7.09 27.62
CA LEU A 57 3.44 -7.40 26.73
C LEU A 57 4.42 -6.21 26.62
N PRO A 58 5.67 -6.36 27.05
CA PRO A 58 6.65 -5.29 26.96
C PRO A 58 7.04 -4.99 25.50
N GLY A 59 7.37 -3.72 25.23
CA GLY A 59 7.77 -3.25 23.88
C GLY A 59 6.60 -2.80 22.99
N LEU A 60 5.36 -2.89 23.47
CA LEU A 60 4.19 -2.32 22.83
C LEU A 60 3.96 -0.87 23.28
N LYS A 61 3.61 -0.02 22.34
CA LYS A 61 3.15 1.36 22.56
C LYS A 61 1.77 1.51 21.93
N VAL A 62 0.84 2.15 22.63
CA VAL A 62 -0.51 2.43 22.10
C VAL A 62 -0.67 3.93 21.89
N ILE A 63 -1.27 4.27 20.77
CA ILE A 63 -1.66 5.65 20.46
C ILE A 63 -3.11 5.62 20.00
N HIS A 64 -4.00 6.21 20.80
CA HIS A 64 -5.38 6.45 20.40
C HIS A 64 -5.51 7.78 19.67
N ARG A 65 -6.33 7.81 18.61
CA ARG A 65 -6.61 9.02 17.86
C ARG A 65 -8.07 9.03 17.35
N GLU A 66 -8.56 10.18 16.98
CA GLU A 66 -9.80 10.25 16.21
C GLU A 66 -9.62 9.62 14.84
N ASN A 67 -10.68 8.96 14.33
CA ASN A 67 -10.62 8.27 13.05
C ASN A 67 -10.25 9.22 11.91
N GLY A 68 -9.15 8.93 11.23
CA GLY A 68 -8.63 9.67 10.09
C GLY A 68 -8.25 8.77 8.91
N GLY A 69 -8.50 7.46 9.04
CA GLY A 69 -8.20 6.45 8.03
C GLY A 69 -6.78 5.91 8.09
N LEU A 70 -6.57 4.82 7.37
CA LEU A 70 -5.35 4.00 7.39
C LEU A 70 -4.05 4.80 7.16
N ALA A 71 -4.06 5.69 6.15
CA ALA A 71 -2.92 6.56 5.86
C ALA A 71 -2.54 7.48 7.04
N ALA A 72 -3.54 8.03 7.72
CA ALA A 72 -3.32 8.89 8.87
C ALA A 72 -2.84 8.11 10.09
N ALA A 73 -3.35 6.89 10.31
CA ALA A 73 -2.87 6.00 11.36
C ALA A 73 -1.40 5.60 11.13
N ARG A 74 -1.03 5.19 9.91
CA ARG A 74 0.37 4.89 9.56
C ARG A 74 1.28 6.10 9.76
N ASN A 75 0.85 7.31 9.37
CA ASN A 75 1.63 8.54 9.62
C ASN A 75 1.81 8.84 11.11
N THR A 76 0.80 8.55 11.94
CA THR A 76 0.91 8.68 13.40
C THR A 76 1.96 7.71 13.95
N GLY A 77 1.95 6.46 13.49
CA GLY A 77 2.96 5.47 13.84
C GLY A 77 4.37 5.89 13.40
N LEU A 78 4.52 6.39 12.16
CA LEU A 78 5.79 6.91 11.64
C LEU A 78 6.36 8.05 12.50
N LYS A 79 5.50 8.95 12.99
CA LYS A 79 5.92 10.06 13.87
C LYS A 79 6.41 9.55 15.22
N ALA A 80 5.89 8.44 15.73
CA ALA A 80 6.22 7.87 17.04
C ALA A 80 7.38 6.87 16.97
N ALA A 81 7.76 6.41 15.78
CA ALA A 81 8.79 5.42 15.55
C ALA A 81 10.19 5.97 15.93
N THR A 82 10.95 5.16 16.67
CA THR A 82 12.30 5.48 17.12
C THR A 82 13.36 4.50 16.61
N GLY A 83 12.95 3.35 16.09
CA GLY A 83 13.84 2.34 15.53
C GLY A 83 14.52 2.81 14.25
N ASP A 84 15.66 2.20 13.95
CA ASP A 84 16.43 2.54 12.73
C ASP A 84 15.73 2.08 11.46
N TRP A 85 14.92 1.03 11.56
CA TRP A 85 14.19 0.43 10.45
C TRP A 85 12.69 0.35 10.73
N LEU A 86 11.92 0.66 9.71
CA LEU A 86 10.45 0.72 9.75
C LEU A 86 9.85 -0.49 9.06
N LEU A 87 8.90 -1.13 9.72
CA LEU A 87 8.02 -2.16 9.18
C LEU A 87 6.56 -1.74 9.38
N PHE A 88 5.72 -2.15 8.45
CA PHE A 88 4.27 -2.00 8.57
C PHE A 88 3.62 -3.38 8.62
N LEU A 89 2.58 -3.52 9.42
CA LEU A 89 1.80 -4.76 9.50
C LEU A 89 0.33 -4.38 9.64
N ASP A 90 -0.51 -4.88 8.76
CA ASP A 90 -1.94 -4.67 8.88
C ASP A 90 -2.51 -5.54 10.03
N SER A 91 -3.41 -4.97 10.82
CA SER A 91 -3.86 -5.55 12.09
C SER A 91 -4.74 -6.80 11.96
N ASP A 92 -5.11 -7.19 10.75
CA ASP A 92 -5.81 -8.43 10.41
C ASP A 92 -4.88 -9.53 9.86
N ASP A 93 -3.60 -9.23 9.69
CA ASP A 93 -2.56 -10.13 9.19
C ASP A 93 -1.64 -10.63 10.30
N ALA A 94 -0.61 -11.39 9.95
CA ALA A 94 0.42 -11.85 10.87
C ALA A 94 1.82 -11.69 10.27
N MET A 95 2.78 -11.28 11.10
CA MET A 95 4.19 -11.28 10.74
C MET A 95 4.69 -12.72 10.59
N ALA A 96 5.42 -13.01 9.52
CA ALA A 96 5.97 -14.34 9.30
C ALA A 96 6.98 -14.71 10.39
N PRO A 97 6.97 -15.96 10.88
CA PRO A 97 7.90 -16.42 11.91
C PRO A 97 9.36 -16.26 11.49
N GLY A 98 10.19 -15.69 12.35
CA GLY A 98 11.62 -15.53 12.09
C GLY A 98 11.99 -14.37 11.15
N LEU A 99 11.03 -13.54 10.73
CA LEU A 99 11.29 -12.40 9.85
C LEU A 99 12.36 -11.47 10.41
N LEU A 100 12.26 -11.05 11.68
CA LEU A 100 13.22 -10.11 12.25
C LEU A 100 14.65 -10.66 12.30
N ALA A 101 14.82 -11.97 12.47
CA ALA A 101 16.14 -12.63 12.42
C ALA A 101 16.72 -12.60 11.00
N GLN A 102 15.90 -12.89 9.98
CA GLN A 102 16.30 -12.82 8.58
C GLN A 102 16.66 -11.39 8.16
N LEU A 103 15.86 -10.41 8.59
CA LEU A 103 16.14 -8.99 8.31
C LEU A 103 17.47 -8.55 8.92
N ARG A 104 17.79 -8.91 10.17
CA ARG A 104 19.11 -8.58 10.76
C ARG A 104 20.26 -9.07 9.90
N GLY A 105 20.15 -10.30 9.37
CA GLY A 105 21.14 -10.84 8.44
C GLY A 105 21.25 -10.02 7.15
N ALA A 106 20.13 -9.68 6.54
CA ALA A 106 20.08 -8.90 5.30
C ALA A 106 20.64 -7.48 5.51
N LEU A 107 20.26 -6.81 6.60
CA LEU A 107 20.75 -5.47 6.93
C LEU A 107 22.25 -5.43 7.16
N ALA A 108 22.81 -6.45 7.81
CA ALA A 108 24.25 -6.58 8.03
C ALA A 108 25.02 -6.85 6.75
N ALA A 109 24.42 -7.65 5.84
CA ALA A 109 25.03 -7.98 4.54
C ALA A 109 24.97 -6.83 3.54
N HIS A 110 23.97 -5.94 3.65
CA HIS A 110 23.71 -4.85 2.68
C HIS A 110 23.49 -3.51 3.39
N PRO A 111 24.51 -2.98 4.11
CA PRO A 111 24.37 -1.77 4.94
C PRO A 111 24.13 -0.49 4.13
N ASP A 112 24.41 -0.53 2.82
CA ASP A 112 24.24 0.57 1.88
C ASP A 112 22.84 0.60 1.21
N CYS A 113 21.96 -0.34 1.56
CA CYS A 113 20.59 -0.37 1.06
C CYS A 113 19.64 0.28 2.09
N ASP A 114 18.69 1.04 1.59
CA ASP A 114 17.71 1.76 2.42
C ASP A 114 16.30 1.17 2.36
N TRP A 115 16.02 0.31 1.37
CA TRP A 115 14.71 -0.27 1.17
C TRP A 115 14.79 -1.72 0.74
N PHE A 116 14.38 -2.61 1.65
CA PHE A 116 14.25 -4.05 1.42
C PHE A 116 12.79 -4.41 1.20
N ILE A 117 12.55 -5.30 0.26
CA ILE A 117 11.22 -5.72 -0.19
C ILE A 117 11.18 -7.25 -0.16
N GLY A 118 10.23 -7.79 0.59
CA GLY A 118 10.02 -9.23 0.71
C GLY A 118 8.79 -9.76 -0.03
N THR A 119 8.39 -10.97 0.32
CA THR A 119 7.21 -11.65 -0.22
C THR A 119 6.13 -11.81 0.86
N HIS A 120 5.03 -12.49 0.51
CA HIS A 120 4.00 -12.89 1.44
C HIS A 120 3.42 -14.26 1.09
N LEU A 121 2.75 -14.85 2.06
CA LEU A 121 1.87 -15.99 1.83
C LEU A 121 0.43 -15.56 2.07
N GLU A 122 -0.49 -16.04 1.25
CA GLU A 122 -1.91 -15.88 1.49
C GLU A 122 -2.37 -16.84 2.59
N TRP A 123 -3.00 -16.29 3.61
CA TRP A 123 -3.57 -17.05 4.71
C TRP A 123 -5.05 -17.30 4.45
N GLN A 124 -5.34 -18.53 4.02
CA GLN A 124 -6.67 -18.96 3.61
C GLN A 124 -7.61 -19.12 4.83
N PRO A 125 -8.95 -19.04 4.64
CA PRO A 125 -9.92 -19.23 5.73
C PRO A 125 -9.84 -20.57 6.47
N ASP A 126 -9.31 -21.60 5.82
CA ASP A 126 -9.08 -22.94 6.41
C ASP A 126 -7.77 -23.03 7.20
N GLY A 127 -7.00 -21.93 7.28
CA GLY A 127 -5.71 -21.87 7.97
C GLY A 127 -4.52 -22.24 7.11
N THR A 128 -4.70 -22.66 5.86
CA THR A 128 -3.57 -22.98 4.96
C THR A 128 -2.86 -21.71 4.50
N LEU A 129 -1.53 -21.84 4.27
CA LEU A 129 -0.71 -20.78 3.72
C LEU A 129 -0.32 -21.17 2.28
N THR A 130 -0.63 -20.30 1.33
CA THR A 130 -0.32 -20.52 -0.09
C THR A 130 0.51 -19.36 -0.64
N PRO A 131 1.49 -19.62 -1.52
CA PRO A 131 2.16 -18.55 -2.24
C PRO A 131 1.14 -17.73 -3.05
N HIS A 132 1.34 -16.42 -3.12
CA HIS A 132 0.54 -15.59 -4.00
C HIS A 132 0.96 -15.84 -5.47
N ASP A 133 -0.01 -16.22 -6.32
CA ASP A 133 0.24 -16.45 -7.75
C ASP A 133 0.68 -15.15 -8.45
N GLY A 134 1.73 -15.25 -9.25
CA GLY A 134 2.23 -14.14 -10.07
C GLY A 134 3.36 -13.31 -9.43
N LEU A 135 3.83 -13.66 -8.25
CA LEU A 135 5.05 -13.05 -7.69
C LEU A 135 6.30 -13.67 -8.35
N HIS A 136 6.93 -12.94 -9.24
CA HIS A 136 8.21 -13.29 -9.85
C HIS A 136 9.34 -12.45 -9.25
N LEU A 137 9.61 -12.68 -7.96
CA LEU A 137 10.74 -12.04 -7.29
C LEU A 137 12.05 -12.68 -7.78
N VAL A 138 12.94 -11.85 -8.30
CA VAL A 138 14.35 -12.23 -8.47
C VAL A 138 15.10 -11.65 -7.28
N PRO A 139 15.52 -12.47 -6.31
CA PRO A 139 16.21 -11.97 -5.12
C PRO A 139 17.52 -11.27 -5.49
N GLY A 140 17.85 -10.22 -4.74
CA GLY A 140 19.10 -9.49 -4.91
C GLY A 140 18.91 -7.98 -5.07
N PRO A 141 20.01 -7.26 -5.23
CA PRO A 141 20.00 -5.83 -5.43
C PRO A 141 19.48 -5.47 -6.82
N PHE A 142 18.66 -4.45 -6.89
CA PHE A 142 18.27 -3.78 -8.11
C PHE A 142 18.63 -2.30 -8.00
N ALA A 143 19.54 -1.84 -8.83
CA ALA A 143 19.96 -0.45 -8.88
C ALA A 143 19.81 0.11 -10.29
N SER A 144 19.21 1.29 -10.40
CA SER A 144 19.09 2.01 -11.65
C SER A 144 18.87 3.48 -11.38
N SER A 145 19.48 4.37 -12.14
CA SER A 145 19.16 5.79 -12.17
C SER A 145 17.85 6.07 -12.91
N ASP A 146 17.39 5.13 -13.77
CA ASP A 146 16.12 5.24 -14.48
C ASP A 146 14.95 4.90 -13.55
N TYR A 147 14.11 5.91 -13.29
CA TYR A 147 12.90 5.78 -12.47
C TYR A 147 11.94 4.71 -13.04
N ALA A 148 11.71 4.71 -14.35
CA ALA A 148 10.78 3.75 -14.97
C ALA A 148 11.26 2.30 -14.83
N ALA A 149 12.58 2.07 -14.88
CA ALA A 149 13.16 0.75 -14.64
C ALA A 149 12.93 0.29 -13.18
N ARG A 150 13.14 1.17 -12.18
CA ARG A 150 12.88 0.86 -10.77
C ARG A 150 11.39 0.59 -10.52
N LEU A 151 10.53 1.43 -11.09
CA LEU A 151 9.08 1.26 -11.00
C LEU A 151 8.64 -0.08 -11.61
N LYS A 152 9.15 -0.41 -12.80
CA LYS A 152 8.87 -1.70 -13.44
C LYS A 152 9.33 -2.87 -12.59
N ALA A 153 10.52 -2.80 -11.98
CA ALA A 153 11.03 -3.86 -11.11
C ALA A 153 10.11 -4.08 -9.90
N LEU A 154 9.68 -3.00 -9.22
CA LEU A 154 8.75 -3.06 -8.09
C LEU A 154 7.39 -3.67 -8.50
N TYR A 155 6.84 -3.26 -9.65
CA TYR A 155 5.53 -3.76 -10.13
C TYR A 155 5.60 -5.20 -10.64
N THR A 156 6.65 -5.57 -11.36
CA THR A 156 6.83 -6.96 -11.86
C THR A 156 6.97 -7.94 -10.71
N ALA A 157 7.57 -7.50 -9.61
CA ALA A 157 7.66 -8.28 -8.39
C ALA A 157 6.31 -8.34 -7.62
N GLY A 158 5.25 -7.66 -8.09
CA GLY A 158 3.94 -7.62 -7.43
C GLY A 158 3.94 -6.93 -6.06
N HIS A 159 4.87 -5.98 -5.83
CA HIS A 159 5.22 -5.53 -4.49
C HIS A 159 4.94 -4.06 -4.21
N TRP A 160 3.72 -3.62 -4.42
CA TRP A 160 3.30 -2.27 -4.05
C TRP A 160 2.46 -2.25 -2.75
N SER A 161 2.87 -3.02 -1.75
CA SER A 161 2.20 -3.08 -0.45
C SER A 161 3.21 -2.91 0.66
N VAL A 162 3.06 -1.85 1.46
CA VAL A 162 4.05 -1.45 2.47
C VAL A 162 4.31 -2.50 3.56
N TRP A 163 3.38 -3.43 3.78
CA TRP A 163 3.55 -4.53 4.72
C TRP A 163 4.54 -5.63 4.25
N LYS A 164 5.19 -5.43 3.10
CA LYS A 164 6.34 -6.20 2.60
C LYS A 164 7.65 -5.42 2.65
N TYR A 165 7.67 -4.25 3.28
CA TYR A 165 8.82 -3.35 3.28
C TYR A 165 9.53 -3.31 4.61
N CYS A 166 10.86 -3.23 4.53
CA CYS A 166 11.73 -2.79 5.61
C CYS A 166 12.50 -1.57 5.11
N ILE A 167 12.18 -0.39 5.65
CA ILE A 167 12.67 0.91 5.16
C ILE A 167 13.53 1.54 6.23
N ARG A 168 14.72 2.04 5.87
CA ARG A 168 15.55 2.82 6.79
C ARG A 168 14.84 4.11 7.19
N ARG A 169 14.64 4.34 8.49
CA ARG A 169 13.90 5.51 9.00
C ARG A 169 14.54 6.82 8.56
N SER A 170 15.88 6.96 8.68
CA SER A 170 16.58 8.18 8.27
C SER A 170 16.42 8.49 6.77
N PHE A 171 16.38 7.47 5.91
CA PHE A 171 16.09 7.64 4.49
C PHE A 171 14.68 8.18 4.27
N LEU A 172 13.65 7.59 4.91
CA LEU A 172 12.28 8.05 4.79
C LEU A 172 12.08 9.48 5.32
N GLU A 173 12.79 9.84 6.40
CA GLU A 173 12.78 11.19 6.97
C GLU A 173 13.42 12.21 6.02
N GLN A 174 14.56 11.89 5.42
CA GLN A 174 15.24 12.75 4.44
C GLN A 174 14.39 12.94 3.17
N ALA A 175 13.78 11.87 2.66
CA ALA A 175 12.88 11.90 1.53
C ALA A 175 11.59 12.68 1.82
N ARG A 176 11.21 12.85 3.08
CA ARG A 176 9.98 13.52 3.55
C ARG A 176 8.70 12.90 2.97
N VAL A 177 8.75 11.64 2.57
CA VAL A 177 7.59 10.92 2.04
C VAL A 177 6.68 10.51 3.19
N ARG A 178 5.37 10.68 2.98
CA ARG A 178 4.32 10.33 3.95
C ARG A 178 3.10 9.79 3.19
N PHE A 179 2.32 8.96 3.87
CA PHE A 179 1.04 8.53 3.33
C PHE A 179 0.10 9.72 3.17
N LEU A 180 -0.72 9.70 2.11
CA LEU A 180 -1.68 10.77 1.85
C LEU A 180 -2.97 10.52 2.63
N PRO A 181 -3.35 11.34 3.62
CA PRO A 181 -4.56 11.12 4.42
C PRO A 181 -5.85 11.10 3.59
N ASP A 182 -5.89 11.87 2.49
CA ASP A 182 -7.03 11.90 1.58
C ASP A 182 -7.12 10.67 0.67
N CYS A 183 -6.06 9.84 0.61
CA CYS A 183 -6.02 8.61 -0.16
C CYS A 183 -6.61 7.48 0.68
N VAL A 184 -7.92 7.32 0.64
CA VAL A 184 -8.67 6.36 1.47
C VAL A 184 -8.68 4.94 0.90
N TRP A 185 -7.98 4.69 -0.20
CA TRP A 185 -7.81 3.40 -0.85
C TRP A 185 -6.53 3.40 -1.69
N ALA A 186 -5.79 2.29 -1.65
CA ALA A 186 -4.48 2.14 -2.32
C ALA A 186 -3.50 3.27 -1.92
N GLU A 187 -3.47 3.62 -0.64
CA GLU A 187 -2.62 4.68 -0.07
C GLU A 187 -1.12 4.33 -0.15
N ASP A 188 -0.80 3.04 -0.26
CA ASP A 188 0.55 2.53 -0.46
C ASP A 188 1.12 2.99 -1.80
N TRP A 189 0.28 2.99 -2.82
CA TRP A 189 0.69 3.26 -4.17
C TRP A 189 1.30 4.67 -4.39
N PRO A 190 0.66 5.81 -4.02
CA PRO A 190 1.31 7.11 -4.12
C PRO A 190 2.54 7.25 -3.20
N PHE A 191 2.58 6.52 -2.08
CA PHE A 191 3.73 6.44 -1.20
C PHE A 191 4.92 5.79 -1.91
N ASP A 192 4.71 4.66 -2.56
CA ASP A 192 5.73 3.93 -3.31
C ASP A 192 6.27 4.75 -4.49
N LEU A 193 5.38 5.35 -5.27
CA LEU A 193 5.78 6.19 -6.41
C LEU A 193 6.65 7.37 -5.98
N GLU A 194 6.31 8.01 -4.86
CA GLU A 194 7.10 9.12 -4.34
C GLU A 194 8.42 8.64 -3.73
N LEU A 195 8.42 7.53 -2.99
CA LEU A 195 9.62 6.98 -2.37
C LEU A 195 10.67 6.56 -3.41
N LEU A 196 10.22 6.01 -4.55
CA LEU A 196 11.09 5.65 -5.68
C LEU A 196 11.83 6.85 -6.31
N LEU A 197 11.34 8.08 -6.17
CA LEU A 197 12.06 9.28 -6.61
C LEU A 197 13.36 9.51 -5.83
N HIS A 198 13.43 9.00 -4.61
CA HIS A 198 14.53 9.20 -3.68
C HIS A 198 15.41 7.97 -3.49
N CYS A 199 15.06 6.83 -4.11
CA CYS A 199 15.72 5.55 -3.93
C CYS A 199 16.27 5.00 -5.25
N ASP A 200 17.58 5.03 -5.42
CA ASP A 200 18.24 4.48 -6.63
C ASP A 200 18.47 2.97 -6.54
N ARG A 201 18.35 2.38 -5.34
CA ARG A 201 18.66 0.98 -5.08
C ARG A 201 17.59 0.33 -4.22
N LEU A 202 17.00 -0.75 -4.74
CA LEU A 202 16.09 -1.64 -4.04
C LEU A 202 16.79 -2.95 -3.75
N TYR A 203 16.41 -3.65 -2.69
CA TYR A 203 16.86 -5.01 -2.43
C TYR A 203 15.66 -5.94 -2.29
N PHE A 204 15.54 -6.89 -3.22
CA PHE A 204 14.50 -7.91 -3.17
C PHE A 204 14.98 -9.11 -2.37
N LEU A 205 14.23 -9.47 -1.32
CA LEU A 205 14.51 -10.60 -0.45
C LEU A 205 13.57 -11.77 -0.76
N ASP A 206 14.13 -12.96 -0.89
CA ASP A 206 13.36 -14.21 -0.88
C ASP A 206 12.97 -14.55 0.57
N THR A 207 12.20 -13.66 1.19
CA THR A 207 11.79 -13.73 2.58
C THR A 207 10.33 -13.37 2.70
N VAL A 208 9.55 -14.25 3.34
CA VAL A 208 8.15 -13.97 3.66
C VAL A 208 8.09 -12.95 4.80
N PHE A 209 7.44 -11.81 4.57
CA PHE A 209 7.24 -10.78 5.58
C PHE A 209 5.92 -10.99 6.32
N THR A 210 4.88 -11.30 5.58
CA THR A 210 3.52 -11.29 6.08
C THR A 210 2.75 -12.53 5.63
N HIS A 211 1.97 -13.09 6.53
CA HIS A 211 0.87 -13.99 6.23
C HIS A 211 -0.37 -13.13 6.04
N TYR A 212 -0.72 -12.86 4.77
CA TYR A 212 -1.81 -11.98 4.37
C TYR A 212 -3.14 -12.73 4.39
N ARG A 213 -4.08 -12.28 5.22
CA ARG A 213 -5.38 -12.92 5.39
C ARG A 213 -6.33 -12.62 4.24
N VAL A 214 -6.72 -13.66 3.49
CA VAL A 214 -7.70 -13.56 2.39
C VAL A 214 -9.12 -13.90 2.85
N GLY A 215 -10.11 -13.44 2.09
CA GLY A 215 -11.52 -13.79 2.34
C GLY A 215 -12.17 -13.13 3.55
N ARG A 216 -11.55 -12.12 4.16
CA ARG A 216 -12.11 -11.37 5.29
C ARG A 216 -13.40 -10.64 4.91
N GLN A 217 -14.45 -10.77 5.75
CA GLN A 217 -15.65 -9.95 5.63
C GLN A 217 -15.32 -8.46 5.87
N GLY A 218 -15.89 -7.58 5.05
CA GLY A 218 -15.67 -6.12 5.17
C GLY A 218 -14.38 -5.63 4.53
N SER A 219 -13.69 -6.45 3.74
CA SER A 219 -12.52 -6.02 2.96
C SER A 219 -12.89 -4.87 2.01
N LEU A 220 -12.07 -3.81 1.99
CA LEU A 220 -12.24 -2.66 1.08
C LEU A 220 -12.07 -3.06 -0.40
N LEU A 221 -11.41 -4.18 -0.68
CA LEU A 221 -11.09 -4.63 -2.03
C LEU A 221 -12.27 -5.29 -2.76
N THR A 222 -13.18 -5.94 -2.05
CA THR A 222 -14.20 -6.78 -2.67
C THR A 222 -15.57 -6.11 -2.82
N ASP A 223 -15.90 -5.12 -1.97
CA ASP A 223 -17.23 -4.48 -2.00
C ASP A 223 -17.30 -3.36 -3.06
N ALA A 224 -18.20 -3.52 -4.02
CA ALA A 224 -18.48 -2.53 -5.06
C ALA A 224 -18.99 -1.18 -4.52
N LYS A 225 -19.59 -1.16 -3.33
CA LYS A 225 -20.01 0.08 -2.66
C LYS A 225 -18.82 0.99 -2.34
N ASN A 226 -17.61 0.43 -2.29
CA ASN A 226 -16.38 1.19 -2.06
C ASN A 226 -15.81 1.86 -3.33
N LEU A 227 -16.37 1.62 -4.52
CA LEU A 227 -15.88 2.24 -5.77
C LEU A 227 -15.75 3.78 -5.69
N PRO A 228 -16.71 4.55 -5.17
CA PRO A 228 -16.53 5.99 -5.03
C PRO A 228 -15.35 6.37 -4.13
N LYS A 229 -15.09 5.61 -3.05
CA LYS A 229 -13.91 5.80 -2.18
C LYS A 229 -12.61 5.51 -2.92
N ARG A 230 -12.60 4.47 -3.78
CA ARG A 230 -11.43 4.12 -4.60
C ARG A 230 -11.09 5.24 -5.58
N PHE A 231 -12.07 5.77 -6.31
CA PHE A 231 -11.84 6.91 -7.21
C PHE A 231 -11.43 8.18 -6.47
N ARG A 232 -11.98 8.43 -5.28
CA ARG A 232 -11.53 9.54 -4.42
C ARG A 232 -10.05 9.40 -4.06
N GLY A 233 -9.61 8.19 -3.67
CA GLY A 233 -8.20 7.89 -3.38
C GLY A 233 -7.30 8.13 -4.58
N LEU A 234 -7.67 7.59 -5.75
CA LEU A 234 -6.93 7.81 -7.00
C LEU A 234 -6.85 9.29 -7.39
N ALA A 235 -7.92 10.05 -7.21
CA ALA A 235 -7.91 11.49 -7.47
C ALA A 235 -6.98 12.25 -6.50
N ALA A 236 -6.91 11.84 -5.23
CA ALA A 236 -5.96 12.40 -4.26
C ALA A 236 -4.51 12.08 -4.66
N ALA A 237 -4.23 10.83 -5.04
CA ALA A 237 -2.93 10.41 -5.54
C ALA A 237 -2.53 11.21 -6.80
N GLN A 238 -3.43 11.35 -7.78
CA GLN A 238 -3.18 12.12 -9.00
C GLN A 238 -2.82 13.57 -8.70
N ARG A 239 -3.51 14.22 -7.76
CA ARG A 239 -3.15 15.59 -7.33
C ARG A 239 -1.75 15.65 -6.72
N ARG A 240 -1.34 14.62 -5.97
CA ARG A 240 0.02 14.55 -5.41
C ARG A 240 1.06 14.41 -6.53
N LEU A 241 0.87 13.49 -7.47
CA LEU A 241 1.79 13.28 -8.59
C LEU A 241 1.94 14.55 -9.44
N ALA A 242 0.85 15.24 -9.72
CA ALA A 242 0.88 16.52 -10.44
C ALA A 242 1.69 17.59 -9.69
N ARG A 243 1.63 17.64 -8.36
CA ARG A 243 2.47 18.54 -7.54
C ARG A 243 3.95 18.17 -7.58
N LEU A 244 4.29 16.87 -7.55
CA LEU A 244 5.68 16.40 -7.67
C LEU A 244 6.31 16.78 -9.00
N SER A 245 5.55 16.75 -10.08
CA SER A 245 6.00 17.25 -11.38
C SER A 245 6.11 18.78 -11.40
N ALA A 246 5.10 19.50 -10.90
CA ALA A 246 5.04 20.96 -10.94
C ALA A 246 6.14 21.63 -10.11
N ASN A 247 6.59 21.01 -9.03
CA ASN A 247 7.67 21.52 -8.18
C ASN A 247 9.07 20.97 -8.54
N GLY A 248 9.17 20.20 -9.63
CA GLY A 248 10.43 19.66 -10.13
C GLY A 248 11.00 18.46 -9.34
N THR A 249 10.24 17.88 -8.39
CA THR A 249 10.67 16.66 -7.69
C THR A 249 10.67 15.46 -8.64
N ALA A 250 9.68 15.33 -9.51
CA ALA A 250 9.65 14.37 -10.59
C ALA A 250 9.95 15.06 -11.93
N ASP A 251 10.94 14.58 -12.66
CA ASP A 251 11.18 15.00 -14.03
C ASP A 251 10.08 14.49 -14.98
N ALA A 252 10.14 14.91 -16.25
CA ALA A 252 9.12 14.56 -17.24
C ALA A 252 9.02 13.04 -17.48
N ALA A 253 10.14 12.30 -17.45
CA ALA A 253 10.17 10.86 -17.68
C ALA A 253 9.59 10.10 -16.48
N ALA A 254 10.00 10.45 -15.25
CA ALA A 254 9.44 9.90 -14.02
C ALA A 254 7.94 10.19 -13.92
N TYR A 255 7.51 11.41 -14.22
CA TYR A 255 6.10 11.77 -14.20
C TYR A 255 5.28 10.98 -15.23
N ALA A 256 5.78 10.78 -16.44
CA ALA A 256 5.12 9.96 -17.45
C ALA A 256 4.96 8.50 -16.99
N ALA A 257 6.01 7.91 -16.41
CA ALA A 257 5.94 6.56 -15.84
C ALA A 257 4.95 6.45 -14.69
N MET A 258 4.88 7.46 -13.81
CA MET A 258 3.87 7.54 -12.75
C MET A 258 2.44 7.61 -13.31
N GLN A 259 2.23 8.37 -14.39
CA GLN A 259 0.91 8.48 -15.03
C GLN A 259 0.48 7.15 -15.65
N ASP A 260 1.40 6.42 -16.30
CA ASP A 260 1.09 5.10 -16.85
C ASP A 260 0.72 4.10 -15.72
N ALA A 261 1.47 4.08 -14.63
CA ALA A 261 1.14 3.25 -13.46
C ALA A 261 -0.22 3.64 -12.83
N ALA A 262 -0.50 4.95 -12.73
CA ALA A 262 -1.79 5.46 -12.25
C ALA A 262 -2.95 5.00 -13.12
N ALA A 263 -2.77 5.03 -14.42
CA ALA A 263 -3.77 4.62 -15.38
C ALA A 263 -4.04 3.11 -15.33
N ASP A 264 -3.01 2.29 -15.11
CA ASP A 264 -3.17 0.84 -14.96
C ASP A 264 -3.99 0.46 -13.71
N VAL A 265 -3.94 1.27 -12.66
CA VAL A 265 -4.84 1.13 -11.50
C VAL A 265 -6.25 1.67 -11.80
N PHE A 266 -6.34 2.80 -12.53
CA PHE A 266 -7.59 3.48 -12.83
C PHE A 266 -8.51 2.70 -13.77
N TRP A 267 -7.98 2.17 -14.89
CA TRP A 267 -8.81 1.58 -15.94
C TRP A 267 -9.67 0.39 -15.50
N PRO A 268 -9.16 -0.59 -14.71
CA PRO A 268 -9.98 -1.66 -14.18
C PRO A 268 -11.14 -1.16 -13.32
N GLN A 269 -10.91 -0.13 -12.49
CA GLN A 269 -11.95 0.46 -11.65
C GLN A 269 -13.01 1.18 -12.51
N ALA A 270 -12.61 1.90 -13.56
CA ALA A 270 -13.52 2.59 -14.47
C ALA A 270 -14.44 1.60 -15.21
N ARG A 271 -13.91 0.48 -15.67
CA ARG A 271 -14.72 -0.61 -16.27
C ARG A 271 -15.69 -1.23 -15.26
N THR A 272 -15.23 -1.47 -14.04
CA THR A 272 -16.10 -1.97 -12.96
C THR A 272 -17.24 -1.00 -12.68
N ALA A 273 -16.97 0.31 -12.63
CA ALA A 273 -18.00 1.33 -12.43
C ALA A 273 -19.03 1.36 -13.56
N ALA A 274 -18.61 1.10 -14.80
CA ALA A 274 -19.48 1.12 -15.97
C ALA A 274 -20.61 0.09 -15.89
N VAL A 275 -20.36 -1.08 -15.30
CA VAL A 275 -21.34 -2.18 -15.20
C VAL A 275 -22.17 -2.18 -13.91
N ARG A 276 -22.00 -1.18 -13.05
CA ARG A 276 -22.73 -1.05 -11.78
C ARG A 276 -24.04 -0.25 -11.94
N ASP A 277 -24.82 -0.22 -10.87
CA ASP A 277 -26.07 0.54 -10.85
C ASP A 277 -25.86 2.05 -11.06
N ALA A 278 -26.95 2.77 -11.37
CA ALA A 278 -26.90 4.19 -11.70
C ALA A 278 -26.43 5.08 -10.52
N ALA A 279 -26.72 4.68 -9.27
CA ALA A 279 -26.35 5.44 -8.10
C ALA A 279 -24.83 5.37 -7.88
N ILE A 280 -24.24 4.19 -7.99
CA ILE A 280 -22.78 3.99 -7.90
C ILE A 280 -22.07 4.76 -9.01
N ARG A 281 -22.54 4.64 -10.28
CA ARG A 281 -21.97 5.42 -11.39
C ARG A 281 -22.00 6.91 -11.13
N LYS A 282 -23.15 7.44 -10.68
CA LYS A 282 -23.31 8.86 -10.36
C LYS A 282 -22.34 9.31 -9.27
N ALA A 283 -22.15 8.50 -8.23
CA ALA A 283 -21.24 8.79 -7.13
C ALA A 283 -19.76 8.76 -7.55
N CYS A 284 -19.38 7.96 -8.57
CA CYS A 284 -18.01 7.89 -9.09
C CYS A 284 -17.66 9.06 -10.03
N LEU A 285 -18.62 9.61 -10.76
CA LEU A 285 -18.38 10.58 -11.84
C LEU A 285 -17.52 11.79 -11.45
N PRO A 286 -17.74 12.49 -10.30
CA PRO A 286 -16.94 13.66 -9.94
C PRO A 286 -15.46 13.36 -9.78
N TYR A 287 -15.11 12.15 -9.34
CA TYR A 287 -13.73 11.71 -9.18
C TYR A 287 -13.14 11.24 -10.51
N ILE A 288 -13.91 10.50 -11.32
CA ILE A 288 -13.48 10.06 -12.64
C ILE A 288 -13.16 11.25 -13.54
N GLU A 289 -13.91 12.35 -13.44
CA GLU A 289 -13.63 13.59 -14.17
C GLU A 289 -12.31 14.24 -13.75
N GLN A 290 -11.94 14.19 -12.47
CA GLN A 290 -10.65 14.66 -11.99
C GLN A 290 -9.47 13.82 -12.51
N LEU A 291 -9.72 12.59 -12.95
CA LEU A 291 -8.72 11.64 -13.45
C LEU A 291 -8.53 11.72 -14.98
N ARG A 292 -9.09 12.72 -15.66
CA ARG A 292 -8.89 12.95 -17.10
C ARG A 292 -7.41 12.95 -17.55
N PRO A 293 -6.46 13.48 -16.77
CA PRO A 293 -5.05 13.40 -17.14
C PRO A 293 -4.54 11.98 -17.37
N LEU A 294 -5.16 10.95 -16.74
CA LEU A 294 -4.81 9.54 -16.92
C LEU A 294 -5.35 8.92 -18.21
N TYR A 295 -6.30 9.56 -18.90
CA TYR A 295 -6.98 8.94 -20.05
C TYR A 295 -6.04 8.59 -21.23
N PRO A 296 -4.98 9.34 -21.55
CA PRO A 296 -4.02 8.95 -22.59
C PRO A 296 -3.02 7.88 -22.15
N HIS A 297 -3.00 7.53 -20.87
CA HIS A 297 -2.00 6.65 -20.25
C HIS A 297 -2.50 5.23 -20.00
N GLY A 298 -1.58 4.34 -19.64
CA GLY A 298 -1.80 2.95 -19.27
C GLY A 298 -1.17 1.96 -20.25
N THR A 299 -0.41 1.01 -19.71
CA THR A 299 0.31 0.02 -20.51
C THR A 299 -0.60 -1.09 -21.02
N GLU A 300 -1.51 -1.59 -20.19
CA GLU A 300 -2.48 -2.63 -20.57
C GLU A 300 -3.48 -2.14 -21.61
N VAL A 301 -3.91 -0.88 -21.54
CA VAL A 301 -4.88 -0.32 -22.49
C VAL A 301 -4.32 -0.30 -23.91
N ARG A 302 -3.01 -0.11 -24.06
CA ARG A 302 -2.34 -0.07 -25.38
C ARG A 302 -2.33 -1.43 -26.09
N THR A 303 -2.43 -2.53 -25.34
CA THR A 303 -2.29 -3.89 -25.85
C THR A 303 -3.65 -4.54 -26.19
N ARG A 304 -4.73 -4.17 -25.53
CA ARG A 304 -6.04 -4.81 -25.67
C ARG A 304 -7.03 -3.95 -26.46
N ARG A 305 -7.64 -4.51 -27.53
CA ARG A 305 -8.56 -3.78 -28.44
C ARG A 305 -9.81 -3.24 -27.74
N ASP A 306 -10.40 -4.02 -26.84
CA ASP A 306 -11.62 -3.65 -26.10
C ASP A 306 -11.33 -2.48 -25.12
N TRP A 307 -10.14 -2.44 -24.55
CA TRP A 307 -9.71 -1.35 -23.67
C TRP A 307 -9.39 -0.08 -24.44
N ARG A 308 -8.78 -0.20 -25.63
CA ARG A 308 -8.53 0.95 -26.50
C ARG A 308 -9.83 1.63 -26.95
N LEU A 309 -10.87 0.84 -27.23
CA LEU A 309 -12.18 1.40 -27.56
C LEU A 309 -12.80 2.12 -26.36
N PHE A 310 -12.73 1.53 -25.15
CA PHE A 310 -13.25 2.17 -23.94
C PHE A 310 -12.49 3.46 -23.61
N GLN A 311 -11.18 3.44 -23.72
CA GLN A 311 -10.31 4.63 -23.57
C GLN A 311 -10.69 5.72 -24.57
N TRP A 312 -10.80 5.37 -25.84
CA TRP A 312 -11.18 6.32 -26.89
C TRP A 312 -12.56 6.94 -26.60
N MET A 313 -13.53 6.15 -26.19
CA MET A 313 -14.85 6.66 -25.78
C MET A 313 -14.76 7.63 -24.60
N MET A 314 -13.96 7.31 -23.60
CA MET A 314 -13.72 8.19 -22.42
C MET A 314 -13.08 9.53 -22.83
N GLN A 315 -12.10 9.50 -23.74
CA GLN A 315 -11.45 10.69 -24.26
C GLN A 315 -12.38 11.54 -25.12
N THR A 316 -13.18 10.92 -25.99
CA THR A 316 -14.00 11.58 -27.01
C THR A 316 -15.32 12.10 -26.44
N PHE A 317 -16.03 11.26 -25.73
CA PHE A 317 -17.41 11.52 -25.27
C PHE A 317 -17.49 11.81 -23.76
N GLY A 318 -16.39 11.64 -23.05
CA GLY A 318 -16.30 11.81 -21.60
C GLY A 318 -16.90 10.65 -20.80
N PRO A 319 -16.69 10.68 -19.46
CA PRO A 319 -17.04 9.54 -18.62
C PRO A 319 -18.55 9.30 -18.49
N LYS A 320 -19.35 10.35 -18.45
CA LYS A 320 -20.82 10.20 -18.29
C LYS A 320 -21.44 9.37 -19.40
N PHE A 321 -21.13 9.68 -20.66
CA PHE A 321 -21.63 8.95 -21.84
C PHE A 321 -21.02 7.56 -21.89
N THR A 322 -19.72 7.41 -21.71
CA THR A 322 -19.02 6.13 -21.86
C THR A 322 -19.50 5.11 -20.82
N LEU A 323 -19.63 5.51 -19.55
CA LEU A 323 -20.12 4.64 -18.49
C LEU A 323 -21.59 4.24 -18.71
N TRP A 324 -22.42 5.15 -19.22
CA TRP A 324 -23.79 4.86 -19.60
C TRP A 324 -23.85 3.85 -20.78
N ALA A 325 -23.08 4.07 -21.84
CA ALA A 325 -23.07 3.18 -23.01
C ALA A 325 -22.56 1.77 -22.65
N ALA A 326 -21.49 1.68 -21.84
CA ALA A 326 -20.94 0.41 -21.40
C ALA A 326 -21.89 -0.38 -20.45
N SER A 327 -22.77 0.31 -19.71
CA SER A 327 -23.73 -0.34 -18.79
C SER A 327 -24.89 -1.05 -19.52
N ARG A 328 -25.02 -0.84 -20.82
CA ARG A 328 -26.09 -1.45 -21.66
C ARG A 328 -25.62 -2.64 -22.48
N ARG A 329 -24.36 -3.01 -22.37
CA ARG A 329 -23.78 -4.23 -22.93
C ARG A 329 -23.70 -5.32 -21.86
#